data_61e86be4dfc483ce0bcd99c147a900de
#
_entry.id   61e86be4dfc483ce0bcd99c147a900de
#
_cell.length_a   1.000
_cell.length_b   1.000
_cell.length_c   1.000
_cell.angle_alpha   90.00
_cell.angle_beta   90.00
_cell.angle_gamma   90.00
#
_symmetry.space_group_name_H-M   'P 1'
#
loop_
_entity.id
_entity.type
_entity.pdbx_description
1 polymer ?
#
loop_
_entity_poly.entity_id
_entity_poly.type
_entity_poly.pdbx_seq_one_letter_code
_entity_poly.pdbx_strand_id
1 'polypeptide(L)'
;MDRCFRFWRQGLEWIDLPRQWDRVRLPLSRIHCAESMGRDTILHCAGGPIRVNQSLSKLEPDLPAPPFLRCQKSFLVHPDAVEKLTGGKLIMKDGQRISIARPRKQEVQKALAQWWSDRGREL
;
A
#
# COMPACT_ATOMS: atom_id res chain seq x y z
N MET A 1 -12.00 -19.77 1.19
CA MET A 1 -10.56 -19.75 1.44
C MET A 1 -10.09 -18.35 1.75
N ASP A 2 -9.30 -18.22 2.80
CA ASP A 2 -8.89 -16.90 3.33
C ASP A 2 -7.55 -16.44 2.80
N ARG A 3 -7.05 -17.12 1.77
CA ARG A 3 -5.70 -16.89 1.31
C ARG A 3 -5.66 -15.88 0.17
N CYS A 4 -4.72 -14.92 0.24
CA CYS A 4 -4.39 -14.03 -0.86
C CYS A 4 -3.38 -14.70 -1.76
N PHE A 5 -3.42 -14.38 -3.05
CA PHE A 5 -2.33 -14.78 -3.93
C PHE A 5 -2.17 -13.77 -5.06
N ARG A 6 -0.94 -13.72 -5.60
CA ARG A 6 -0.57 -12.81 -6.68
C ARG A 6 -0.41 -13.59 -7.97
N PHE A 7 -0.70 -12.94 -9.09
CA PHE A 7 -0.54 -13.53 -10.41
C PHE A 7 -0.30 -12.43 -11.46
N TRP A 8 0.26 -12.84 -12.58
CA TRP A 8 0.53 -11.93 -13.70
C TRP A 8 -0.54 -12.08 -14.76
N ARG A 9 -1.04 -10.96 -15.25
CA ARG A 9 -2.04 -10.93 -16.30
C ARG A 9 -1.88 -9.66 -17.12
N GLN A 10 -1.77 -9.79 -18.44
CA GLN A 10 -1.67 -8.64 -19.36
C GLN A 10 -0.52 -7.69 -18.99
N GLY A 11 0.61 -8.26 -18.59
CA GLY A 11 1.79 -7.47 -18.22
C GLY A 11 1.74 -6.79 -16.88
N LEU A 12 0.71 -7.02 -16.08
CA LEU A 12 0.53 -6.42 -14.76
C LEU A 12 0.49 -7.50 -13.68
N GLU A 13 0.98 -7.15 -12.52
CA GLU A 13 0.82 -7.99 -11.35
C GLU A 13 -0.49 -7.67 -10.66
N TRP A 14 -1.28 -8.72 -10.43
CA TRP A 14 -2.57 -8.65 -9.78
C TRP A 14 -2.52 -9.36 -8.44
N ILE A 15 -3.47 -9.03 -7.57
CA ILE A 15 -3.67 -9.73 -6.32
C ILE A 15 -5.12 -10.19 -6.23
N ASP A 16 -5.31 -11.40 -5.72
CA ASP A 16 -6.61 -11.97 -5.42
C ASP A 16 -6.78 -11.98 -3.91
N LEU A 17 -7.81 -11.29 -3.43
CA LEU A 17 -8.00 -11.02 -2.00
C LEU A 17 -9.35 -11.55 -1.52
N PRO A 18 -9.41 -12.13 -0.31
CA PRO A 18 -10.68 -12.54 0.27
C PRO A 18 -11.45 -11.36 0.83
N ARG A 19 -12.75 -11.34 0.58
CA ARG A 19 -13.71 -10.47 1.26
C ARG A 19 -14.70 -11.34 2.00
N GLN A 20 -15.60 -10.72 2.78
CA GLN A 20 -16.50 -11.46 3.66
C GLN A 20 -17.30 -12.55 2.95
N TRP A 21 -17.83 -12.26 1.75
CA TRP A 21 -18.69 -13.18 1.03
C TRP A 21 -18.18 -13.57 -0.36
N ASP A 22 -17.09 -12.95 -0.80
CA ASP A 22 -16.56 -13.17 -2.13
C ASP A 22 -15.04 -12.94 -2.16
N ARG A 23 -14.51 -12.82 -3.35
CA ARG A 23 -13.12 -12.46 -3.57
C ARG A 23 -13.06 -11.28 -4.53
N VAL A 24 -12.00 -10.50 -4.45
CA VAL A 24 -11.77 -9.39 -5.36
C VAL A 24 -10.39 -9.54 -5.98
N ARG A 25 -10.30 -9.23 -7.28
CA ARG A 25 -9.05 -9.22 -8.03
C ARG A 25 -8.80 -7.82 -8.54
N LEU A 26 -7.57 -7.33 -8.33
CA LEU A 26 -7.21 -6.00 -8.82
C LEU A 26 -5.70 -5.93 -9.07
N PRO A 27 -5.28 -5.05 -10.01
CA PRO A 27 -3.86 -4.79 -10.18
C PRO A 27 -3.28 -4.14 -8.92
N LEU A 28 -2.08 -4.54 -8.53
CA LEU A 28 -1.42 -3.95 -7.37
C LEU A 28 -1.27 -2.42 -7.52
N SER A 29 -1.12 -1.95 -8.76
CA SER A 29 -0.97 -0.52 -9.04
C SER A 29 -2.21 0.31 -8.70
N ARG A 30 -3.36 -0.32 -8.51
CA ARG A 30 -4.58 0.39 -8.10
C ARG A 30 -4.64 0.65 -6.60
N ILE A 31 -3.81 -0.03 -5.82
CA ILE A 31 -3.81 0.13 -4.37
C ILE A 31 -2.94 1.32 -4.00
N HIS A 32 -3.55 2.36 -3.45
CA HIS A 32 -2.82 3.55 -2.99
C HIS A 32 -2.21 3.32 -1.63
N CYS A 33 -2.99 2.79 -0.71
CA CYS A 33 -2.50 2.42 0.61
C CYS A 33 -3.44 1.39 1.23
N ALA A 34 -2.94 0.73 2.28
CA ALA A 34 -3.71 -0.22 3.07
C ALA A 34 -3.72 0.27 4.51
N GLU A 35 -4.90 0.38 5.08
CA GLU A 35 -5.10 0.89 6.42
C GLU A 35 -5.66 -0.21 7.33
N SER A 36 -5.02 -0.39 8.49
CA SER A 36 -5.48 -1.33 9.49
C SER A 36 -6.81 -0.84 10.10
N MET A 37 -7.80 -1.73 10.14
CA MET A 37 -9.11 -1.42 10.69
C MET A 37 -9.53 -2.61 11.58
N GLY A 38 -9.02 -2.62 12.82
CA GLY A 38 -9.25 -3.75 13.71
C GLY A 38 -8.62 -5.02 13.17
N ARG A 39 -9.44 -6.03 12.94
CA ARG A 39 -8.99 -7.32 12.39
C ARG A 39 -8.94 -7.33 10.86
N ASP A 40 -9.48 -6.28 10.25
CA ASP A 40 -9.56 -6.17 8.80
C ASP A 40 -8.62 -5.10 8.29
N THR A 41 -8.54 -4.99 6.97
CA THR A 41 -7.76 -3.96 6.30
C THR A 41 -8.64 -3.27 5.28
N ILE A 42 -8.54 -1.95 5.19
CA ILE A 42 -9.19 -1.17 4.15
C ILE A 42 -8.12 -0.84 3.10
N LEU A 43 -8.34 -1.28 1.88
CA LEU A 43 -7.51 -0.90 0.75
C LEU A 43 -8.10 0.35 0.11
N HIS A 44 -7.34 1.44 0.11
CA HIS A 44 -7.74 2.67 -0.57
C HIS A 44 -7.27 2.57 -2.01
N CYS A 45 -8.23 2.40 -2.90
CA CYS A 45 -7.96 2.13 -4.32
C CYS A 45 -8.52 3.25 -5.20
N ALA A 46 -8.08 3.28 -6.46
CA ALA A 46 -8.54 4.26 -7.43
C ALA A 46 -10.07 4.23 -7.61
N GLY A 47 -10.68 3.05 -7.50
CA GLY A 47 -12.13 2.89 -7.65
C GLY A 47 -12.93 2.99 -6.35
N GLY A 48 -12.28 3.32 -5.24
CA GLY A 48 -12.92 3.41 -3.93
C GLY A 48 -12.35 2.39 -2.95
N PRO A 49 -12.75 2.48 -1.68
CA PRO A 49 -12.21 1.59 -0.64
C PRO A 49 -12.74 0.17 -0.77
N ILE A 50 -11.87 -0.78 -0.46
CA ILE A 50 -12.21 -2.21 -0.44
C ILE A 50 -11.84 -2.77 0.94
N ARG A 51 -12.79 -3.38 1.61
CA ARG A 51 -12.55 -4.04 2.90
C ARG A 51 -12.11 -5.47 2.67
N VAL A 52 -10.96 -5.83 3.25
CA VAL A 52 -10.40 -7.17 3.17
C VAL A 52 -10.44 -7.81 4.56
N ASN A 53 -10.89 -9.05 4.66
CA ASN A 53 -11.05 -9.74 5.92
C ASN A 53 -9.76 -10.39 6.40
N GLN A 54 -8.69 -9.61 6.41
CA GLN A 54 -7.39 -9.98 6.96
C GLN A 54 -6.76 -8.78 7.62
N SER A 55 -6.01 -9.01 8.68
CA SER A 55 -5.25 -7.93 9.33
C SER A 55 -4.14 -7.43 8.40
N LEU A 56 -3.72 -6.20 8.61
CA LEU A 56 -2.65 -5.61 7.81
C LEU A 56 -1.35 -6.41 7.93
N SER A 57 -1.03 -6.89 9.12
CA SER A 57 0.18 -7.68 9.34
C SER A 57 0.14 -9.00 8.56
N LYS A 58 -1.04 -9.61 8.45
CA LYS A 58 -1.21 -10.85 7.71
C LYS A 58 -1.19 -10.61 6.21
N LEU A 59 -1.67 -9.46 5.77
CA LEU A 59 -1.73 -9.10 4.36
C LEU A 59 -0.38 -8.62 3.82
N GLU A 60 0.42 -8.00 4.66
CA GLU A 60 1.69 -7.38 4.24
C GLU A 60 2.61 -8.30 3.46
N PRO A 61 2.81 -9.59 3.83
CA PRO A 61 3.67 -10.47 3.03
C PRO A 61 3.20 -10.69 1.61
N ASP A 62 1.92 -10.46 1.34
CA ASP A 62 1.35 -10.62 0.00
C ASP A 62 1.40 -9.33 -0.82
N LEU A 63 1.80 -8.23 -0.21
CA LEU A 63 2.01 -6.95 -0.89
C LEU A 63 3.53 -6.73 -1.02
N PRO A 64 4.07 -6.81 -2.25
CA PRO A 64 5.52 -6.85 -2.42
C PRO A 64 6.22 -5.57 -2.00
N ALA A 65 7.39 -5.71 -1.43
CA ALA A 65 8.28 -4.60 -1.09
C ALA A 65 9.59 -4.78 -1.86
N PRO A 66 10.03 -3.87 -2.75
CA PRO A 66 9.21 -2.75 -3.20
C PRO A 66 8.04 -3.19 -4.06
N PRO A 67 6.98 -2.38 -4.31
CA PRO A 67 6.92 -0.96 -3.97
C PRO A 67 6.35 -0.64 -2.59
N PHE A 68 5.54 -1.52 -2.01
CA PHE A 68 4.80 -1.18 -0.80
C PHE A 68 5.72 -0.93 0.40
N LEU A 69 5.40 0.13 1.16
CA LEU A 69 6.18 0.57 2.31
C LEU A 69 5.32 0.63 3.56
N ARG A 70 5.75 -0.05 4.61
CA ARG A 70 5.09 0.08 5.91
C ARG A 70 5.57 1.36 6.57
N CYS A 71 4.68 2.36 6.67
CA CYS A 71 5.02 3.68 7.20
C CYS A 71 4.85 3.75 8.70
N GLN A 72 3.89 3.00 9.20
CA GLN A 72 3.58 2.93 10.62
C GLN A 72 2.75 1.68 10.87
N LYS A 73 2.38 1.47 12.13
CA LYS A 73 1.63 0.30 12.55
C LYS A 73 0.36 0.08 11.74
N SER A 74 -0.32 1.16 11.35
CA SER A 74 -1.64 1.08 10.73
C SER A 74 -1.66 1.35 9.23
N PHE A 75 -0.54 1.66 8.61
CA PHE A 75 -0.51 2.04 7.20
C PHE A 75 0.63 1.42 6.42
N LEU A 76 0.28 0.91 5.25
CA LEU A 76 1.21 0.45 4.22
C LEU A 76 0.86 1.24 2.96
N VAL A 77 1.83 1.89 2.32
CA VAL A 77 1.56 2.77 1.18
C VAL A 77 2.26 2.32 -0.09
N HIS A 78 1.66 2.65 -1.24
CA HIS A 78 2.31 2.53 -2.53
C HIS A 78 2.98 3.87 -2.87
N PRO A 79 4.28 3.89 -3.17
CA PRO A 79 4.99 5.16 -3.42
C PRO A 79 4.42 5.99 -4.57
N ASP A 80 3.84 5.34 -5.59
CA ASP A 80 3.26 6.07 -6.72
C ASP A 80 2.04 6.90 -6.32
N ALA A 81 1.40 6.57 -5.20
CA ALA A 81 0.26 7.32 -4.70
C ALA A 81 0.66 8.45 -3.76
N VAL A 82 1.95 8.59 -3.47
CA VAL A 82 2.46 9.65 -2.59
C VAL A 82 2.78 10.88 -3.40
N GLU A 83 2.18 12.02 -3.01
CA GLU A 83 2.46 13.31 -3.64
C GLU A 83 3.79 13.86 -3.16
N LYS A 84 4.00 13.88 -1.85
CA LYS A 84 5.24 14.40 -1.26
C LYS A 84 5.44 13.90 0.16
N LEU A 85 6.69 14.04 0.61
CA LEU A 85 7.09 13.75 1.97
C LEU A 85 7.48 15.09 2.63
N THR A 86 6.81 15.44 3.71
CA THR A 86 7.09 16.69 4.39
C THR A 86 6.78 16.57 5.89
N GLY A 87 7.67 17.10 6.72
CA GLY A 87 7.46 17.16 8.17
C GLY A 87 7.20 15.80 8.83
N GLY A 88 7.79 14.73 8.32
CA GLY A 88 7.59 13.39 8.86
C GLY A 88 6.24 12.79 8.47
N LYS A 89 5.57 13.36 7.47
CA LYS A 89 4.28 12.87 6.99
C LYS A 89 4.33 12.65 5.50
N LEU A 90 3.57 11.65 5.04
CA LEU A 90 3.32 11.43 3.62
C LEU A 90 2.02 12.12 3.26
N ILE A 91 2.08 12.95 2.22
CA ILE A 91 0.87 13.56 1.66
C ILE A 91 0.54 12.74 0.42
N MET A 92 -0.59 12.06 0.45
CA MET A 92 -1.03 11.22 -0.66
C MET A 92 -1.65 12.09 -1.76
N LYS A 93 -1.67 11.58 -2.97
CA LYS A 93 -2.25 12.31 -4.11
C LYS A 93 -3.73 12.63 -3.92
N ASP A 94 -4.44 11.82 -3.12
CA ASP A 94 -5.84 12.05 -2.79
C ASP A 94 -6.04 13.03 -1.62
N GLY A 95 -4.96 13.58 -1.09
CA GLY A 95 -4.99 14.53 0.02
C GLY A 95 -4.86 13.92 1.39
N GLN A 96 -4.90 12.60 1.50
CA GLN A 96 -4.75 11.93 2.79
C GLN A 96 -3.34 12.17 3.35
N ARG A 97 -3.26 12.38 4.66
CA ARG A 97 -1.99 12.62 5.36
C ARG A 97 -1.69 11.44 6.26
N ILE A 98 -0.52 10.84 6.10
CA ILE A 98 -0.13 9.65 6.85
C ILE A 98 1.17 9.93 7.58
N SER A 99 1.13 9.86 8.91
CA SER A 99 2.32 10.05 9.73
C SER A 99 3.25 8.85 9.60
N ILE A 100 4.56 9.13 9.56
CA ILE A 100 5.57 8.08 9.55
C ILE A 100 6.01 7.84 10.97
N ALA A 101 5.99 6.58 11.41
CA ALA A 101 6.49 6.21 12.73
C ALA A 101 7.97 6.58 12.82
N ARG A 102 8.35 7.18 13.96
CA ARG A 102 9.71 7.71 14.16
C ARG A 102 10.81 6.69 13.81
N PRO A 103 10.72 5.42 14.25
CA PRO A 103 11.77 4.44 13.92
C PRO A 103 11.84 4.08 12.45
N ARG A 104 10.82 4.42 11.67
CA ARG A 104 10.74 4.07 10.25
C ARG A 104 11.07 5.22 9.30
N LYS A 105 11.34 6.40 9.84
CA LYS A 105 11.55 7.59 9.00
C LYS A 105 12.67 7.44 7.98
N GLN A 106 13.84 6.96 8.42
CA GLN A 106 14.98 6.81 7.52
C GLN A 106 14.71 5.76 6.44
N GLU A 107 14.15 4.63 6.84
CA GLU A 107 13.81 3.54 5.92
C GLU A 107 12.81 4.00 4.86
N VAL A 108 11.74 4.67 5.30
CA VAL A 108 10.69 5.15 4.39
C VAL A 108 11.24 6.22 3.45
N GLN A 109 11.99 7.18 3.98
CA GLN A 109 12.58 8.24 3.17
C GLN A 109 13.52 7.69 2.11
N LYS A 110 14.36 6.76 2.49
CA LYS A 110 15.31 6.13 1.57
C LYS A 110 14.60 5.32 0.48
N ALA A 111 13.61 4.53 0.88
CA ALA A 111 12.87 3.70 -0.07
C ALA A 111 12.06 4.54 -1.06
N LEU A 112 11.45 5.64 -0.59
CA LEU A 112 10.75 6.57 -1.48
C LEU A 112 11.69 7.24 -2.46
N ALA A 113 12.83 7.74 -1.97
CA ALA A 113 13.81 8.39 -2.82
C ALA A 113 14.31 7.45 -3.92
N GLN A 114 14.59 6.20 -3.56
CA GLN A 114 15.05 5.19 -4.52
C GLN A 114 13.97 4.89 -5.55
N TRP A 115 12.74 4.67 -5.11
CA TRP A 115 11.63 4.36 -5.99
C TRP A 115 11.37 5.49 -6.99
N TRP A 116 11.33 6.74 -6.51
CA TRP A 116 11.09 7.89 -7.36
C TRP A 116 12.26 8.15 -8.32
N SER A 117 13.50 7.98 -7.84
CA SER A 117 14.69 8.13 -8.67
C SER A 117 14.68 7.14 -9.83
N ASP A 118 14.34 5.89 -9.57
CA ASP A 118 14.27 4.85 -10.58
C ASP A 118 13.22 5.15 -11.66
N ARG A 119 12.26 6.03 -11.37
CA ARG A 119 11.19 6.41 -12.28
C ARG A 119 11.30 7.83 -12.80
N GLY A 120 12.47 8.46 -12.62
CA GLY A 120 12.73 9.80 -13.12
C GLY A 120 12.02 10.90 -12.34
N ARG A 121 11.55 10.60 -11.13
CA ARG A 121 10.90 11.59 -10.25
C ARG A 121 11.87 11.99 -9.14
N GLU A 122 11.99 13.29 -8.89
CA GLU A 122 12.80 13.81 -7.80
C GLU A 122 11.95 14.10 -6.56
N LEU A 123 12.61 14.04 -5.42
CA LEU A 123 11.97 14.38 -4.14
C LEU A 123 11.65 15.87 -4.04
#